data_89dad86435252388f764a0a63638471b
#
_entry.id   89dad86435252388f764a0a63638471b
#
_cell.length_a   1.000
_cell.length_b   1.000
_cell.length_c   1.000
_cell.angle_alpha   90.00
_cell.angle_beta   90.00
_cell.angle_gamma   90.00
#
_symmetry.space_group_name_H-M   'P 1'
#
loop_
_entity.id
_entity.type
_entity.pdbx_description
1 polymer ?
#
loop_
_entity_poly.entity_id
_entity_poly.type
_entity_poly.pdbx_seq_one_letter_code
_entity_poly.pdbx_strand_id
1 'polypeptide(L)'
;MELFLFLLTSAPVLLFVTGVIAAVGKSNLKIPDSLSTTLNIYLLLAIGLKGGMGLASVSFEEIALPLTVTLLIGILLPLLAFLAGGLLKFTLHERIAMAATFGSVSLVTYVAASTQLERLGIGYEPFMTTLVVVLEIPGLIVALLLYNQTQVMGITATSGKTNSLSVLRDSLFSKSILLMLGGLVVGLVTPDTTPLKPFFVDLFPGVLLLFLLGLGVKVGQQLNTVPTYGLKFIVIGMLFPLIGALVGFLAAGVAGLSEGGTILFMTLAASGSYIAAPAMLQASVPEAKPSFYLTLSLAVTFPFNLLIGIPLYITIVT
;
A
#
# COMPACT_ATOMS: atom_id res chain seq x y z
N MET A 1 7.83 -14.04 21.83
CA MET A 1 7.77 -12.77 22.63
C MET A 1 8.95 -11.86 22.29
N GLU A 2 10.18 -12.36 22.35
CA GLU A 2 11.40 -11.57 22.09
C GLU A 2 11.45 -10.99 20.66
N LEU A 3 11.18 -11.80 19.65
CA LEU A 3 11.12 -11.34 18.24
C LEU A 3 10.10 -10.21 18.05
N PHE A 4 8.92 -10.36 18.62
CA PHE A 4 7.86 -9.35 18.53
C PHE A 4 8.30 -8.01 19.18
N LEU A 5 8.90 -8.06 20.37
CA LEU A 5 9.45 -6.88 21.03
C LEU A 5 10.59 -6.24 20.22
N PHE A 6 11.49 -7.06 19.66
CA PHE A 6 12.56 -6.59 18.79
C PHE A 6 12.04 -5.81 17.56
N LEU A 7 10.98 -6.31 16.94
CA LEU A 7 10.37 -5.66 15.80
C LEU A 7 9.67 -4.34 16.18
N LEU A 8 8.95 -4.31 17.31
CA LEU A 8 8.30 -3.10 17.83
C LEU A 8 9.28 -2.02 18.27
N THR A 9 10.49 -2.38 18.68
CA THR A 9 11.56 -1.42 19.05
C THR A 9 12.41 -0.98 17.87
N SER A 10 11.97 -1.26 16.64
CA SER A 10 12.67 -0.81 15.43
C SER A 10 12.54 0.69 15.20
N ALA A 11 13.57 1.32 14.62
CA ALA A 11 13.54 2.75 14.32
C ALA A 11 12.32 3.20 13.47
N PRO A 12 11.88 2.46 12.44
CA PRO A 12 10.65 2.77 11.71
C PRO A 12 9.42 2.86 12.60
N VAL A 13 9.21 1.87 13.49
CA VAL A 13 8.08 1.83 14.41
C VAL A 13 8.17 2.95 15.44
N LEU A 14 9.33 3.13 16.06
CA LEU A 14 9.51 4.15 17.10
C LEU A 14 9.30 5.58 16.58
N LEU A 15 9.82 5.91 15.38
CA LEU A 15 9.60 7.22 14.79
C LEU A 15 8.15 7.45 14.37
N PHE A 16 7.48 6.43 13.84
CA PHE A 16 6.05 6.49 13.56
C PHE A 16 5.25 6.77 14.85
N VAL A 17 5.50 6.00 15.92
CA VAL A 17 4.85 6.19 17.23
C VAL A 17 5.16 7.57 17.82
N THR A 18 6.39 8.05 17.69
CA THR A 18 6.78 9.41 18.11
C THR A 18 5.92 10.46 17.39
N GLY A 19 5.70 10.32 16.09
CA GLY A 19 4.82 11.19 15.33
C GLY A 19 3.37 11.16 15.82
N VAL A 20 2.84 9.97 16.10
CA VAL A 20 1.49 9.82 16.66
C VAL A 20 1.39 10.50 18.03
N ILE A 21 2.35 10.25 18.93
CA ILE A 21 2.39 10.88 20.27
C ILE A 21 2.46 12.40 20.15
N ALA A 22 3.30 12.93 19.25
CA ALA A 22 3.40 14.37 19.03
C ALA A 22 2.06 14.99 18.61
N ALA A 23 1.32 14.34 17.71
CA ALA A 23 0.02 14.83 17.27
C ALA A 23 -1.05 14.74 18.37
N VAL A 24 -1.14 13.62 19.08
CA VAL A 24 -2.09 13.41 20.17
C VAL A 24 -1.79 14.36 21.36
N GLY A 25 -0.50 14.57 21.66
CA GLY A 25 -0.02 15.51 22.67
C GLY A 25 -0.11 16.98 22.25
N LYS A 26 -0.67 17.27 21.05
CA LYS A 26 -0.78 18.65 20.51
C LYS A 26 0.55 19.39 20.44
N SER A 27 1.63 18.68 20.13
CA SER A 27 2.94 19.29 19.90
C SER A 27 2.89 20.26 18.71
N ASN A 28 3.81 21.22 18.69
CA ASN A 28 4.02 22.11 17.55
C ASN A 28 4.78 21.45 16.38
N LEU A 29 5.08 20.16 16.47
CA LEU A 29 5.73 19.40 15.39
C LEU A 29 4.82 19.38 14.17
N LYS A 30 5.25 20.06 13.12
CA LYS A 30 4.57 20.09 11.82
C LYS A 30 5.57 19.71 10.74
N ILE A 31 5.22 18.74 9.93
CA ILE A 31 5.96 18.44 8.71
C ILE A 31 5.31 19.26 7.59
N PRO A 32 6.04 20.20 6.97
CA PRO A 32 5.50 21.00 5.86
C PRO A 32 5.02 20.09 4.72
N ASP A 33 3.91 20.45 4.08
CA ASP A 33 3.34 19.65 2.98
C ASP A 33 4.30 19.52 1.79
N SER A 34 5.11 20.55 1.52
CA SER A 34 6.17 20.51 0.51
C SER A 34 7.21 19.44 0.81
N LEU A 35 7.68 19.36 2.07
CA LEU A 35 8.62 18.32 2.49
C LEU A 35 7.98 16.92 2.41
N SER A 36 6.77 16.76 2.93
CA SER A 36 6.03 15.49 2.84
C SER A 36 5.87 15.03 1.38
N THR A 37 5.58 15.97 0.48
CA THR A 37 5.46 15.71 -0.95
C THR A 37 6.81 15.31 -1.57
N THR A 38 7.90 16.00 -1.23
CA THR A 38 9.25 15.69 -1.73
C THR A 38 9.71 14.32 -1.27
N LEU A 39 9.54 13.99 0.02
CA LEU A 39 9.85 12.67 0.55
C LEU A 39 9.06 11.57 -0.17
N ASN A 40 7.77 11.82 -0.44
CA ASN A 40 6.94 10.87 -1.18
C ASN A 40 7.41 10.67 -2.62
N ILE A 41 7.76 11.74 -3.35
CA ILE A 41 8.35 11.65 -4.70
C ILE A 41 9.63 10.82 -4.69
N TYR A 42 10.51 11.09 -3.74
CA TYR A 42 11.77 10.36 -3.59
C TYR A 42 11.52 8.87 -3.34
N LEU A 43 10.65 8.53 -2.38
CA LEU A 43 10.36 7.13 -2.04
C LEU A 43 9.76 6.37 -3.23
N LEU A 44 8.78 6.97 -3.93
CA LEU A 44 8.15 6.35 -5.10
C LEU A 44 9.16 6.07 -6.21
N LEU A 45 10.02 7.07 -6.51
CA LEU A 45 11.04 6.94 -7.56
C LEU A 45 12.11 5.91 -7.16
N ALA A 46 12.59 5.95 -5.90
CA ALA A 46 13.60 5.03 -5.39
C ALA A 46 13.12 3.57 -5.41
N ILE A 47 11.85 3.33 -5.08
CA ILE A 47 11.26 2.00 -5.11
C ILE A 47 11.10 1.50 -6.55
N GLY A 48 10.60 2.35 -7.45
CA GLY A 48 10.56 2.00 -8.86
C GLY A 48 11.96 1.60 -9.37
N LEU A 49 12.97 2.42 -9.07
CA LEU A 49 14.36 2.16 -9.47
C LEU A 49 14.89 0.84 -8.89
N LYS A 50 14.71 0.59 -7.59
CA LYS A 50 15.10 -0.69 -6.95
C LYS A 50 14.37 -1.88 -7.59
N GLY A 51 13.08 -1.72 -7.93
CA GLY A 51 12.31 -2.73 -8.66
C GLY A 51 12.88 -3.02 -10.04
N GLY A 52 13.21 -1.98 -10.81
CA GLY A 52 13.83 -2.12 -12.13
C GLY A 52 15.20 -2.78 -12.08
N MET A 53 16.03 -2.41 -11.10
CA MET A 53 17.34 -3.05 -10.86
C MET A 53 17.18 -4.54 -10.51
N GLY A 54 16.21 -4.87 -9.66
CA GLY A 54 15.89 -6.25 -9.30
C GLY A 54 15.36 -7.05 -10.50
N LEU A 55 14.50 -6.44 -11.32
CA LEU A 55 13.97 -7.08 -12.53
C LEU A 55 15.06 -7.34 -13.56
N ALA A 56 16.05 -6.47 -13.69
CA ALA A 56 17.20 -6.65 -14.59
C ALA A 56 18.10 -7.84 -14.19
N SER A 57 18.00 -8.31 -12.93
CA SER A 57 18.86 -9.39 -12.40
C SER A 57 18.21 -10.79 -12.49
N VAL A 58 16.98 -10.89 -12.98
CA VAL A 58 16.22 -12.17 -13.03
C VAL A 58 15.76 -12.48 -14.45
N SER A 59 15.54 -13.78 -14.73
CA SER A 59 14.97 -14.21 -16.01
C SER A 59 13.46 -14.00 -16.04
N PHE A 60 12.89 -13.89 -17.25
CA PHE A 60 11.43 -13.81 -17.40
C PHE A 60 10.72 -15.05 -16.85
N GLU A 61 11.32 -16.23 -16.95
CA GLU A 61 10.75 -17.48 -16.45
C GLU A 61 10.58 -17.43 -14.91
N GLU A 62 11.52 -16.85 -14.19
CA GLU A 62 11.47 -16.72 -12.73
C GLU A 62 10.35 -15.80 -12.25
N ILE A 63 10.05 -14.71 -12.99
CA ILE A 63 9.07 -13.72 -12.59
C ILE A 63 7.66 -13.95 -13.18
N ALA A 64 7.53 -14.75 -14.25
CA ALA A 64 6.26 -14.91 -14.99
C ALA A 64 5.12 -15.42 -14.10
N LEU A 65 5.38 -16.45 -13.29
CA LEU A 65 4.38 -16.99 -12.37
C LEU A 65 4.06 -16.02 -11.23
N PRO A 66 5.03 -15.44 -10.49
CA PRO A 66 4.77 -14.38 -9.52
C PRO A 66 3.98 -13.18 -10.09
N LEU A 67 4.28 -12.72 -11.30
CA LEU A 67 3.52 -11.64 -11.96
C LEU A 67 2.07 -12.04 -12.22
N THR A 68 1.85 -13.25 -12.75
CA THR A 68 0.50 -13.74 -13.03
C THR A 68 -0.33 -13.84 -11.76
N VAL A 69 0.24 -14.41 -10.70
CA VAL A 69 -0.41 -14.52 -9.39
C VAL A 69 -0.69 -13.14 -8.80
N THR A 70 0.24 -12.19 -8.95
CA THR A 70 0.06 -10.79 -8.50
C THR A 70 -1.12 -10.12 -9.19
N LEU A 71 -1.26 -10.28 -10.51
CA LEU A 71 -2.40 -9.75 -11.25
C LEU A 71 -3.73 -10.36 -10.79
N LEU A 72 -3.75 -11.67 -10.53
CA LEU A 72 -4.94 -12.36 -10.04
C LEU A 72 -5.37 -11.87 -8.66
N ILE A 73 -4.45 -11.72 -7.71
CA ILE A 73 -4.80 -11.18 -6.39
C ILE A 73 -5.16 -9.69 -6.46
N GLY A 74 -4.57 -8.94 -7.39
CA GLY A 74 -4.94 -7.55 -7.65
C GLY A 74 -6.37 -7.38 -8.15
N ILE A 75 -6.96 -8.42 -8.75
CA ILE A 75 -8.39 -8.48 -9.10
C ILE A 75 -9.21 -9.02 -7.92
N LEU A 76 -8.73 -10.03 -7.22
CA LEU A 76 -9.44 -10.71 -6.15
C LEU A 76 -9.64 -9.81 -4.92
N LEU A 77 -8.60 -9.12 -4.46
CA LEU A 77 -8.64 -8.30 -3.23
C LEU A 77 -9.72 -7.21 -3.27
N PRO A 78 -9.83 -6.37 -4.32
CA PRO A 78 -10.88 -5.35 -4.37
C PRO A 78 -12.30 -5.95 -4.40
N LEU A 79 -12.49 -7.11 -5.03
CA LEU A 79 -13.77 -7.82 -5.01
C LEU A 79 -14.11 -8.31 -3.61
N LEU A 80 -13.15 -8.91 -2.90
CA LEU A 80 -13.33 -9.32 -1.50
C LEU A 80 -13.63 -8.13 -0.60
N ALA A 81 -12.93 -6.99 -0.77
CA ALA A 81 -13.19 -5.77 0.00
C ALA A 81 -14.59 -5.21 -0.25
N PHE A 82 -15.02 -5.19 -1.51
CA PHE A 82 -16.37 -4.77 -1.89
C PHE A 82 -17.46 -5.67 -1.28
N LEU A 83 -17.25 -6.98 -1.29
CA LEU A 83 -18.17 -7.96 -0.70
C LEU A 83 -18.20 -7.85 0.83
N ALA A 84 -17.05 -7.78 1.48
CA ALA A 84 -16.93 -7.62 2.92
C ALA A 84 -17.62 -6.34 3.41
N GLY A 85 -17.47 -5.23 2.65
CA GLY A 85 -18.21 -4.01 2.91
C GLY A 85 -19.72 -4.18 2.81
N GLY A 86 -20.21 -5.01 1.88
CA GLY A 86 -21.62 -5.38 1.77
C GLY A 86 -22.15 -6.15 2.96
N LEU A 87 -21.39 -7.14 3.43
CA LEU A 87 -21.73 -7.94 4.62
C LEU A 87 -21.86 -7.08 5.88
N LEU A 88 -21.00 -6.07 6.01
CA LEU A 88 -21.01 -5.11 7.13
C LEU A 88 -21.98 -3.93 6.93
N LYS A 89 -22.79 -3.97 5.86
CA LYS A 89 -23.80 -2.94 5.54
C LYS A 89 -23.20 -1.53 5.42
N PHE A 90 -22.03 -1.41 4.78
CA PHE A 90 -21.52 -0.13 4.34
C PHE A 90 -22.29 0.35 3.09
N THR A 91 -22.35 1.67 2.91
CA THR A 91 -22.96 2.25 1.73
C THR A 91 -22.19 1.85 0.46
N LEU A 92 -22.83 1.95 -0.69
CA LEU A 92 -22.22 1.57 -1.97
C LEU A 92 -20.91 2.32 -2.24
N HIS A 93 -20.87 3.64 -1.99
CA HIS A 93 -19.66 4.45 -2.18
C HIS A 93 -18.55 4.10 -1.19
N GLU A 94 -18.90 3.74 0.05
CA GLU A 94 -17.93 3.23 1.02
C GLU A 94 -17.36 1.88 0.58
N ARG A 95 -18.18 0.99 0.02
CA ARG A 95 -17.73 -0.31 -0.53
C ARG A 95 -16.78 -0.14 -1.72
N ILE A 96 -17.08 0.81 -2.62
CA ILE A 96 -16.21 1.16 -3.74
C ILE A 96 -14.88 1.74 -3.20
N ALA A 97 -14.96 2.63 -2.21
CA ALA A 97 -13.77 3.18 -1.56
C ALA A 97 -12.91 2.08 -0.89
N MET A 98 -13.54 1.11 -0.23
CA MET A 98 -12.85 -0.06 0.32
C MET A 98 -12.20 -0.91 -0.77
N ALA A 99 -12.89 -1.16 -1.89
CA ALA A 99 -12.35 -1.90 -3.02
C ALA A 99 -11.10 -1.21 -3.60
N ALA A 100 -11.13 0.10 -3.78
CA ALA A 100 -9.97 0.87 -4.23
C ALA A 100 -8.82 0.83 -3.20
N THR A 101 -9.14 1.06 -1.92
CA THR A 101 -8.16 1.14 -0.84
C THR A 101 -7.43 -0.19 -0.63
N PHE A 102 -8.15 -1.30 -0.54
CA PHE A 102 -7.59 -2.63 -0.29
C PHE A 102 -7.21 -3.39 -1.59
N GLY A 103 -7.65 -2.92 -2.74
CA GLY A 103 -7.25 -3.45 -4.04
C GLY A 103 -5.92 -2.90 -4.54
N SER A 104 -5.50 -1.76 -4.02
CA SER A 104 -4.19 -1.14 -4.27
C SER A 104 -3.31 -1.28 -3.02
N VAL A 105 -2.02 -1.01 -3.15
CA VAL A 105 -1.04 -1.34 -2.09
C VAL A 105 -0.57 -0.11 -1.30
N SER A 106 -0.04 -0.37 -0.11
CA SER A 106 0.71 0.62 0.66
C SER A 106 2.21 0.38 0.49
N LEU A 107 2.82 1.25 -0.29
CA LEU A 107 4.25 1.27 -0.50
C LEU A 107 5.05 1.30 0.81
N VAL A 108 4.64 2.16 1.74
CA VAL A 108 5.35 2.34 3.01
C VAL A 108 5.22 1.12 3.92
N THR A 109 4.09 0.42 3.87
CA THR A 109 3.91 -0.85 4.58
C THR A 109 4.88 -1.91 4.04
N TYR A 110 5.00 -2.02 2.71
CA TYR A 110 5.97 -2.90 2.06
C TYR A 110 7.40 -2.59 2.49
N VAL A 111 7.80 -1.32 2.43
CA VAL A 111 9.17 -0.91 2.80
C VAL A 111 9.44 -1.12 4.28
N ALA A 112 8.47 -0.88 5.15
CA ALA A 112 8.61 -1.18 6.56
C ALA A 112 8.88 -2.68 6.79
N ALA A 113 8.17 -3.56 6.06
CA ALA A 113 8.39 -5.00 6.13
C ALA A 113 9.76 -5.40 5.56
N SER A 114 10.14 -4.90 4.38
CA SER A 114 11.45 -5.22 3.79
C SER A 114 12.61 -4.78 4.68
N THR A 115 12.52 -3.60 5.30
CA THR A 115 13.50 -3.13 6.28
C THR A 115 13.60 -4.05 7.51
N GLN A 116 12.48 -4.61 7.98
CA GLN A 116 12.51 -5.59 9.07
C GLN A 116 13.17 -6.90 8.65
N LEU A 117 12.88 -7.39 7.44
CA LEU A 117 13.53 -8.59 6.89
C LEU A 117 15.05 -8.40 6.74
N GLU A 118 15.48 -7.25 6.21
CA GLU A 118 16.91 -6.90 6.09
C GLU A 118 17.61 -6.92 7.47
N ARG A 119 16.96 -6.37 8.51
CA ARG A 119 17.49 -6.41 9.90
C ARG A 119 17.57 -7.82 10.49
N LEU A 120 16.69 -8.72 10.08
CA LEU A 120 16.68 -10.12 10.50
C LEU A 120 17.61 -11.00 9.64
N GLY A 121 18.19 -10.45 8.56
CA GLY A 121 18.98 -11.23 7.61
C GLY A 121 18.17 -12.19 6.76
N ILE A 122 16.86 -11.97 6.64
CA ILE A 122 15.96 -12.78 5.83
C ILE A 122 15.97 -12.24 4.39
N GLY A 123 16.49 -13.05 3.46
CA GLY A 123 16.53 -12.72 2.03
C GLY A 123 15.15 -12.85 1.37
N TYR A 124 14.94 -12.10 0.29
CA TYR A 124 13.75 -12.16 -0.56
C TYR A 124 14.14 -11.92 -2.03
N GLU A 125 13.25 -12.26 -2.95
CA GLU A 125 13.51 -12.17 -4.38
C GLU A 125 13.75 -10.71 -4.83
N PRO A 126 14.74 -10.45 -5.70
CA PRO A 126 15.07 -9.09 -6.16
C PRO A 126 13.89 -8.39 -6.85
N PHE A 127 13.00 -9.15 -7.48
CA PHE A 127 11.84 -8.62 -8.20
C PHE A 127 10.64 -8.26 -7.33
N MET A 128 10.67 -8.50 -6.01
CA MET A 128 9.52 -8.23 -5.12
C MET A 128 9.03 -6.77 -5.22
N THR A 129 9.93 -5.82 -5.40
CA THR A 129 9.55 -4.41 -5.58
C THR A 129 8.80 -4.16 -6.89
N THR A 130 9.07 -4.96 -7.94
CA THR A 130 8.30 -4.92 -9.20
C THR A 130 6.85 -5.36 -8.97
N LEU A 131 6.63 -6.37 -8.12
CA LEU A 131 5.27 -6.83 -7.78
C LEU A 131 4.44 -5.75 -7.08
N VAL A 132 5.08 -4.85 -6.30
CA VAL A 132 4.42 -3.65 -5.74
C VAL A 132 3.81 -2.79 -6.84
N VAL A 133 4.62 -2.47 -7.86
CA VAL A 133 4.19 -1.63 -9.00
C VAL A 133 3.05 -2.29 -9.77
N VAL A 134 3.17 -3.60 -9.99
CA VAL A 134 2.17 -4.37 -10.75
C VAL A 134 0.84 -4.47 -9.98
N LEU A 135 0.89 -4.66 -8.66
CA LEU A 135 -0.32 -4.81 -7.83
C LEU A 135 -1.09 -3.49 -7.65
N GLU A 136 -0.43 -2.34 -7.83
CA GLU A 136 -1.05 -1.02 -7.69
C GLU A 136 -2.23 -0.81 -8.67
N ILE A 137 -2.13 -1.31 -9.90
CA ILE A 137 -3.00 -0.95 -11.02
C ILE A 137 -4.31 -1.76 -11.06
N PRO A 138 -4.32 -3.11 -10.98
CA PRO A 138 -5.51 -3.90 -11.18
C PRO A 138 -6.64 -3.56 -10.20
N GLY A 139 -6.29 -3.32 -8.94
CA GLY A 139 -7.26 -3.00 -7.91
C GLY A 139 -8.02 -1.70 -8.15
N LEU A 140 -7.32 -0.67 -8.65
CA LEU A 140 -7.94 0.60 -9.00
C LEU A 140 -8.90 0.43 -10.20
N ILE A 141 -8.49 -0.36 -11.21
CA ILE A 141 -9.34 -0.66 -12.36
C ILE A 141 -10.61 -1.40 -11.93
N VAL A 142 -10.49 -2.42 -11.08
CA VAL A 142 -11.64 -3.19 -10.59
C VAL A 142 -12.59 -2.29 -9.79
N ALA A 143 -12.08 -1.43 -8.91
CA ALA A 143 -12.91 -0.49 -8.15
C ALA A 143 -13.70 0.46 -9.08
N LEU A 144 -13.06 0.95 -10.14
CA LEU A 144 -13.72 1.78 -11.14
C LEU A 144 -14.77 1.03 -11.97
N LEU A 145 -14.49 -0.21 -12.34
CA LEU A 145 -15.46 -1.05 -13.04
C LEU A 145 -16.68 -1.32 -12.17
N LEU A 146 -16.49 -1.60 -10.88
CA LEU A 146 -17.57 -1.74 -9.91
C LEU A 146 -18.41 -0.45 -9.81
N TYR A 147 -17.76 0.71 -9.74
CA TYR A 147 -18.46 2.00 -9.72
C TYR A 147 -19.28 2.22 -10.99
N ASN A 148 -18.68 2.03 -12.17
CA ASN A 148 -19.36 2.22 -13.44
C ASN A 148 -20.57 1.28 -13.62
N GLN A 149 -20.46 0.01 -13.18
CA GLN A 149 -21.59 -0.92 -13.22
C GLN A 149 -22.77 -0.42 -12.38
N THR A 150 -22.51 0.16 -11.20
CA THR A 150 -23.57 0.70 -10.34
C THR A 150 -24.24 1.94 -10.93
N GLN A 151 -23.50 2.76 -11.69
CA GLN A 151 -24.05 3.89 -12.46
C GLN A 151 -25.00 3.42 -13.57
N VAL A 152 -24.60 2.41 -14.34
CA VAL A 152 -25.40 1.84 -15.43
C VAL A 152 -26.71 1.23 -14.91
N MET A 153 -26.67 0.63 -13.70
CA MET A 153 -27.88 0.05 -13.06
C MET A 153 -28.82 1.11 -12.44
N GLY A 154 -28.52 2.40 -12.59
CA GLY A 154 -29.35 3.49 -12.07
C GLY A 154 -29.40 3.57 -10.54
N ILE A 155 -28.46 2.92 -9.85
CA ILE A 155 -28.38 2.89 -8.38
C ILE A 155 -27.83 4.21 -7.85
N THR A 156 -27.08 4.94 -8.69
CA THR A 156 -26.53 6.27 -8.38
C THR A 156 -26.97 7.28 -9.43
N ALA A 157 -27.58 8.38 -8.99
CA ALA A 157 -28.22 9.39 -9.84
C ALA A 157 -27.24 10.49 -10.29
N THR A 158 -26.06 10.17 -10.80
CA THR A 158 -25.13 11.19 -11.28
C THR A 158 -24.99 11.10 -12.81
N SER A 159 -25.43 12.14 -13.49
CA SER A 159 -25.40 12.32 -14.94
C SER A 159 -23.96 12.61 -15.42
N GLY A 160 -23.15 11.59 -15.56
CA GLY A 160 -21.85 11.71 -16.18
C GLY A 160 -21.32 10.33 -16.53
N LYS A 161 -21.43 9.93 -17.80
CA LYS A 161 -20.67 8.79 -18.32
C LYS A 161 -19.20 9.11 -18.14
N THR A 162 -18.61 8.70 -17.02
CA THR A 162 -17.17 8.68 -16.88
C THR A 162 -16.64 7.71 -17.93
N ASN A 163 -15.90 8.24 -18.88
CA ASN A 163 -15.31 7.44 -19.94
C ASN A 163 -14.25 6.54 -19.28
N SER A 164 -14.49 5.24 -19.19
CA SER A 164 -13.59 4.29 -18.51
C SER A 164 -12.13 4.40 -18.99
N LEU A 165 -11.95 4.80 -20.27
CA LEU A 165 -10.64 5.05 -20.86
C LEU A 165 -9.96 6.31 -20.30
N SER A 166 -10.69 7.41 -20.07
CA SER A 166 -10.10 8.62 -19.48
C SER A 166 -9.68 8.37 -18.04
N VAL A 167 -10.49 7.65 -17.27
CA VAL A 167 -10.18 7.31 -15.88
C VAL A 167 -9.00 6.35 -15.78
N LEU A 168 -8.91 5.35 -16.65
CA LEU A 168 -7.75 4.47 -16.75
C LEU A 168 -6.48 5.27 -17.07
N ARG A 169 -6.57 6.19 -18.05
CA ARG A 169 -5.48 7.09 -18.39
C ARG A 169 -5.06 7.94 -17.20
N ASP A 170 -6.00 8.59 -16.52
CA ASP A 170 -5.72 9.46 -15.37
C ASP A 170 -5.13 8.68 -14.19
N SER A 171 -5.54 7.43 -14.00
CA SER A 171 -4.94 6.53 -13.01
C SER A 171 -3.51 6.14 -13.38
N LEU A 172 -3.26 5.73 -14.64
CA LEU A 172 -1.92 5.37 -15.12
C LEU A 172 -0.94 6.54 -15.11
N PHE A 173 -1.44 7.76 -15.38
CA PHE A 173 -0.68 9.00 -15.32
C PHE A 173 -0.75 9.68 -13.94
N SER A 174 -1.29 9.00 -12.92
CA SER A 174 -1.21 9.49 -11.56
C SER A 174 0.25 9.63 -11.13
N LYS A 175 0.53 10.63 -10.30
CA LYS A 175 1.87 10.92 -9.80
C LYS A 175 2.57 9.68 -9.24
N SER A 176 1.84 8.84 -8.49
CA SER A 176 2.41 7.66 -7.85
C SER A 176 2.83 6.60 -8.87
N ILE A 177 1.93 6.23 -9.77
CA ILE A 177 2.18 5.21 -10.79
C ILE A 177 3.26 5.69 -11.77
N LEU A 178 3.18 6.96 -12.21
CA LEU A 178 4.16 7.53 -13.13
C LEU A 178 5.58 7.52 -12.56
N LEU A 179 5.76 7.91 -11.28
CA LEU A 179 7.07 7.92 -10.62
C LEU A 179 7.61 6.50 -10.40
N MET A 180 6.76 5.57 -10.02
CA MET A 180 7.17 4.17 -9.83
C MET A 180 7.53 3.51 -11.15
N LEU A 181 6.70 3.65 -12.20
CA LEU A 181 7.00 3.13 -13.54
C LEU A 181 8.23 3.79 -14.15
N GLY A 182 8.37 5.11 -14.00
CA GLY A 182 9.55 5.85 -14.47
C GLY A 182 10.81 5.35 -13.77
N GLY A 183 10.79 5.20 -12.46
CA GLY A 183 11.89 4.62 -11.69
C GLY A 183 12.22 3.19 -12.14
N LEU A 184 11.18 2.35 -12.33
CA LEU A 184 11.34 0.96 -12.79
C LEU A 184 12.02 0.90 -14.17
N VAL A 185 11.57 1.72 -15.11
CA VAL A 185 12.20 1.79 -16.45
C VAL A 185 13.66 2.23 -16.33
N VAL A 186 13.94 3.27 -15.54
CA VAL A 186 15.32 3.73 -15.32
C VAL A 186 16.19 2.62 -14.71
N GLY A 187 15.70 1.93 -13.68
CA GLY A 187 16.44 0.84 -13.03
C GLY A 187 16.68 -0.37 -13.97
N LEU A 188 15.71 -0.65 -14.86
CA LEU A 188 15.78 -1.76 -15.80
C LEU A 188 16.74 -1.48 -16.97
N VAL A 189 16.71 -0.26 -17.51
CA VAL A 189 17.39 0.08 -18.77
C VAL A 189 18.79 0.64 -18.54
N THR A 190 19.08 1.19 -17.35
CA THR A 190 20.40 1.79 -17.06
C THR A 190 21.46 0.70 -16.89
N PRO A 191 22.51 0.66 -17.76
CA PRO A 191 23.51 -0.41 -17.74
C PRO A 191 24.37 -0.41 -16.47
N ASP A 192 24.67 0.78 -15.93
CA ASP A 192 25.41 0.95 -14.67
C ASP A 192 24.62 1.82 -13.68
N THR A 193 24.05 1.17 -12.70
CA THR A 193 23.29 1.83 -11.63
C THR A 193 24.12 2.23 -10.41
N THR A 194 25.44 1.95 -10.42
CA THR A 194 26.35 2.26 -9.30
C THR A 194 26.29 3.73 -8.87
N PRO A 195 26.29 4.73 -9.80
CA PRO A 195 26.19 6.13 -9.41
C PRO A 195 24.87 6.53 -8.73
N LEU A 196 23.82 5.73 -8.92
CA LEU A 196 22.50 6.00 -8.35
C LEU A 196 22.34 5.44 -6.92
N LYS A 197 23.14 4.42 -6.54
CA LYS A 197 23.05 3.71 -5.27
C LYS A 197 23.18 4.64 -4.05
N PRO A 198 24.16 5.56 -3.94
CA PRO A 198 24.32 6.38 -2.76
C PRO A 198 23.07 7.19 -2.41
N PHE A 199 22.36 7.68 -3.44
CA PHE A 199 21.17 8.51 -3.24
C PHE A 199 19.89 7.68 -3.12
N PHE A 200 19.67 6.67 -3.98
CA PHE A 200 18.39 5.94 -4.03
C PHE A 200 18.37 4.62 -3.24
N VAL A 201 19.52 4.11 -2.82
CA VAL A 201 19.62 2.88 -2.03
C VAL A 201 20.11 3.17 -0.63
N ASP A 202 21.27 3.81 -0.49
CA ASP A 202 21.93 3.97 0.83
C ASP A 202 21.24 5.04 1.69
N LEU A 203 20.75 6.14 1.07
CA LEU A 203 20.03 7.19 1.78
C LEU A 203 18.56 6.81 2.08
N PHE A 204 18.01 5.83 1.36
CA PHE A 204 16.61 5.44 1.41
C PHE A 204 16.08 5.15 2.83
N PRO A 205 16.77 4.36 3.68
CA PRO A 205 16.29 4.08 5.04
C PRO A 205 16.10 5.35 5.87
N GLY A 206 17.04 6.30 5.80
CA GLY A 206 16.94 7.58 6.52
C GLY A 206 15.76 8.44 6.07
N VAL A 207 15.53 8.51 4.75
CA VAL A 207 14.37 9.23 4.19
C VAL A 207 13.05 8.57 4.60
N LEU A 208 13.00 7.24 4.62
CA LEU A 208 11.83 6.50 5.11
C LEU A 208 11.51 6.85 6.57
N LEU A 209 12.52 6.92 7.43
CA LEU A 209 12.33 7.27 8.84
C LEU A 209 11.69 8.65 9.03
N LEU A 210 12.15 9.65 8.29
CA LEU A 210 11.55 10.99 8.29
C LEU A 210 10.11 10.97 7.76
N PHE A 211 9.87 10.20 6.72
CA PHE A 211 8.52 10.03 6.16
C PHE A 211 7.58 9.37 7.17
N LEU A 212 8.02 8.32 7.87
CA LEU A 212 7.24 7.62 8.90
C LEU A 212 6.91 8.50 10.09
N LEU A 213 7.84 9.36 10.52
CA LEU A 213 7.57 10.37 11.55
C LEU A 213 6.41 11.29 11.11
N GLY A 214 6.50 11.83 9.88
CA GLY A 214 5.44 12.68 9.32
C GLY A 214 4.10 11.94 9.15
N LEU A 215 4.16 10.68 8.74
CA LEU A 215 2.98 9.84 8.63
C LEU A 215 2.33 9.58 10.00
N GLY A 216 3.14 9.36 11.04
CA GLY A 216 2.67 9.24 12.42
C GLY A 216 1.91 10.49 12.88
N VAL A 217 2.42 11.69 12.56
CA VAL A 217 1.70 12.94 12.85
C VAL A 217 0.34 12.99 12.15
N LYS A 218 0.29 12.63 10.85
CA LYS A 218 -0.98 12.60 10.09
C LYS A 218 -1.96 11.58 10.67
N VAL A 219 -1.49 10.39 11.04
CA VAL A 219 -2.31 9.37 11.69
C VAL A 219 -2.86 9.87 13.02
N GLY A 220 -2.01 10.43 13.89
CA GLY A 220 -2.43 10.95 15.19
C GLY A 220 -3.51 12.04 15.09
N GLN A 221 -3.45 12.90 14.07
CA GLN A 221 -4.49 13.90 13.77
C GLN A 221 -5.81 13.26 13.36
N GLN A 222 -5.79 12.08 12.72
CA GLN A 222 -7.00 11.39 12.25
C GLN A 222 -7.62 10.44 13.27
N LEU A 223 -6.91 10.09 14.35
CA LEU A 223 -7.43 9.17 15.38
C LEU A 223 -8.77 9.60 15.95
N ASN A 224 -8.99 10.91 16.11
CA ASN A 224 -10.26 11.46 16.60
C ASN A 224 -11.44 11.24 15.64
N THR A 225 -11.17 10.94 14.37
CA THR A 225 -12.20 10.67 13.35
C THR A 225 -12.66 9.20 13.37
N VAL A 226 -11.80 8.29 13.86
CA VAL A 226 -12.09 6.83 13.86
C VAL A 226 -13.41 6.50 14.58
N PRO A 227 -13.71 7.03 15.78
CA PRO A 227 -14.95 6.69 16.50
C PRO A 227 -16.22 7.10 15.76
N THR A 228 -16.15 8.12 14.88
CA THR A 228 -17.33 8.61 14.14
C THR A 228 -17.89 7.57 13.16
N TYR A 229 -17.06 6.61 12.72
CA TYR A 229 -17.47 5.53 11.81
C TYR A 229 -17.95 4.27 12.54
N GLY A 230 -17.77 4.20 13.86
CA GLY A 230 -18.23 3.11 14.68
C GLY A 230 -17.36 1.84 14.63
N LEU A 231 -17.75 0.84 15.43
CA LEU A 231 -16.97 -0.37 15.63
C LEU A 231 -16.73 -1.18 14.35
N LYS A 232 -17.74 -1.28 13.45
CA LYS A 232 -17.62 -2.03 12.20
C LYS A 232 -16.47 -1.53 11.31
N PHE A 233 -16.16 -0.24 11.38
CA PHE A 233 -15.09 0.39 10.63
C PHE A 233 -13.71 -0.04 11.16
N ILE A 234 -13.55 -0.09 12.48
CA ILE A 234 -12.33 -0.58 13.13
C ILE A 234 -12.15 -2.07 12.82
N VAL A 235 -13.20 -2.85 12.95
CA VAL A 235 -13.18 -4.28 12.68
C VAL A 235 -12.72 -4.57 11.26
N ILE A 236 -13.30 -3.91 10.26
CA ILE A 236 -12.91 -4.16 8.86
C ILE A 236 -11.47 -3.68 8.56
N GLY A 237 -11.07 -2.55 9.15
CA GLY A 237 -9.72 -2.00 8.99
C GLY A 237 -8.61 -2.87 9.58
N MET A 238 -8.95 -3.75 10.56
CA MET A 238 -8.01 -4.72 11.16
C MET A 238 -8.19 -6.13 10.60
N LEU A 239 -9.43 -6.56 10.35
CA LEU A 239 -9.72 -7.92 9.87
C LEU A 239 -9.37 -8.11 8.40
N PHE A 240 -9.64 -7.10 7.55
CA PHE A 240 -9.35 -7.23 6.13
C PHE A 240 -7.85 -7.41 5.83
N PRO A 241 -6.91 -6.71 6.48
CA PRO A 241 -5.49 -7.04 6.42
C PRO A 241 -5.16 -8.51 6.70
N LEU A 242 -5.80 -9.13 7.68
CA LEU A 242 -5.58 -10.55 7.98
C LEU A 242 -6.11 -11.46 6.87
N ILE A 243 -7.28 -11.14 6.30
CA ILE A 243 -7.81 -11.83 5.12
C ILE A 243 -6.87 -11.66 3.93
N GLY A 244 -6.41 -10.45 3.67
CA GLY A 244 -5.43 -10.14 2.64
C GLY A 244 -4.12 -10.91 2.84
N ALA A 245 -3.60 -10.94 4.07
CA ALA A 245 -2.41 -11.71 4.42
C ALA A 245 -2.57 -13.22 4.15
N LEU A 246 -3.73 -13.79 4.49
CA LEU A 246 -4.02 -15.19 4.20
C LEU A 246 -4.05 -15.45 2.68
N VAL A 247 -4.71 -14.57 1.91
CA VAL A 247 -4.71 -14.64 0.44
C VAL A 247 -3.28 -14.53 -0.08
N GLY A 248 -2.50 -13.57 0.43
CA GLY A 248 -1.10 -13.38 0.07
C GLY A 248 -0.22 -14.58 0.39
N PHE A 249 -0.42 -15.23 1.54
CA PHE A 249 0.28 -16.45 1.95
C PHE A 249 0.03 -17.61 0.97
N LEU A 250 -1.24 -17.86 0.68
CA LEU A 250 -1.63 -18.93 -0.26
C LEU A 250 -1.11 -18.65 -1.68
N ALA A 251 -1.21 -17.42 -2.10
CA ALA A 251 -0.75 -16.97 -3.42
C ALA A 251 0.78 -17.02 -3.54
N ALA A 252 1.53 -16.68 -2.47
CA ALA A 252 2.98 -16.79 -2.42
C ALA A 252 3.44 -18.26 -2.56
N GLY A 253 2.73 -19.20 -1.94
CA GLY A 253 2.99 -20.63 -2.11
C GLY A 253 2.79 -21.09 -3.56
N VAL A 254 1.74 -20.61 -4.24
CA VAL A 254 1.52 -20.87 -5.67
C VAL A 254 2.60 -20.22 -6.53
N ALA A 255 3.03 -19.03 -6.19
CA ALA A 255 4.08 -18.30 -6.91
C ALA A 255 5.49 -18.84 -6.67
N GLY A 256 5.68 -19.75 -5.71
CA GLY A 256 6.98 -20.34 -5.38
C GLY A 256 7.95 -19.37 -4.72
N LEU A 257 7.43 -18.39 -3.96
CA LEU A 257 8.26 -17.38 -3.30
C LEU A 257 8.99 -17.97 -2.07
N SER A 258 10.17 -17.41 -1.78
CA SER A 258 10.93 -17.70 -0.56
C SER A 258 10.16 -17.26 0.70
N GLU A 259 10.70 -17.57 1.90
CA GLU A 259 10.14 -17.10 3.17
C GLU A 259 10.01 -15.57 3.20
N GLY A 260 11.08 -14.85 2.86
CA GLY A 260 11.05 -13.38 2.82
C GLY A 260 10.11 -12.84 1.74
N GLY A 261 10.10 -13.45 0.56
CA GLY A 261 9.13 -13.12 -0.50
C GLY A 261 7.68 -13.35 -0.07
N THR A 262 7.42 -14.47 0.62
CA THR A 262 6.10 -14.78 1.19
C THR A 262 5.65 -13.72 2.19
N ILE A 263 6.51 -13.32 3.14
CA ILE A 263 6.19 -12.28 4.12
C ILE A 263 5.88 -10.94 3.44
N LEU A 264 6.68 -10.56 2.43
CA LEU A 264 6.43 -9.33 1.67
C LEU A 264 5.14 -9.41 0.87
N PHE A 265 4.82 -10.56 0.28
CA PHE A 265 3.60 -10.74 -0.50
C PHE A 265 2.34 -10.74 0.37
N MET A 266 2.39 -11.37 1.56
CA MET A 266 1.38 -11.24 2.61
C MET A 266 1.17 -9.77 3.00
N THR A 267 2.27 -9.04 3.22
CA THR A 267 2.23 -7.61 3.60
C THR A 267 1.61 -6.75 2.50
N LEU A 268 1.93 -7.02 1.23
CA LEU A 268 1.32 -6.33 0.08
C LEU A 268 -0.19 -6.56 0.05
N ALA A 269 -0.61 -7.82 0.10
CA ALA A 269 -2.02 -8.20 0.06
C ALA A 269 -2.82 -7.72 1.28
N ALA A 270 -2.16 -7.54 2.43
CA ALA A 270 -2.74 -7.02 3.67
C ALA A 270 -2.76 -5.49 3.74
N SER A 271 -2.10 -4.80 2.82
CA SER A 271 -1.95 -3.35 2.90
C SER A 271 -3.15 -2.61 2.32
N GLY A 272 -3.28 -1.33 2.65
CA GLY A 272 -4.30 -0.44 2.10
C GLY A 272 -3.68 0.83 1.56
N SER A 273 -3.98 1.17 0.31
CA SER A 273 -3.47 2.38 -0.33
C SER A 273 -4.05 3.64 0.29
N TYR A 274 -3.18 4.59 0.60
CA TYR A 274 -3.55 5.92 1.08
C TYR A 274 -2.96 7.05 0.21
N ILE A 275 -2.42 6.71 -0.96
CA ILE A 275 -1.89 7.66 -1.95
C ILE A 275 -2.61 7.49 -3.29
N ALA A 276 -2.48 6.34 -3.94
CA ALA A 276 -3.04 6.13 -5.27
C ALA A 276 -4.56 5.93 -5.24
N ALA A 277 -5.10 5.12 -4.34
CA ALA A 277 -6.54 4.94 -4.23
C ALA A 277 -7.29 6.25 -3.88
N PRO A 278 -6.85 7.08 -2.90
CA PRO A 278 -7.42 8.40 -2.68
C PRO A 278 -7.38 9.31 -3.90
N ALA A 279 -6.28 9.35 -4.64
CA ALA A 279 -6.17 10.18 -5.84
C ALA A 279 -7.19 9.77 -6.91
N MET A 280 -7.32 8.47 -7.16
CA MET A 280 -8.31 7.92 -8.08
C MET A 280 -9.75 8.19 -7.62
N LEU A 281 -10.05 7.94 -6.33
CA LEU A 281 -11.40 8.17 -5.79
C LEU A 281 -11.82 9.64 -5.87
N GLN A 282 -10.91 10.57 -5.56
CA GLN A 282 -11.20 12.01 -5.68
C GLN A 282 -11.49 12.44 -7.12
N ALA A 283 -10.78 11.85 -8.08
CA ALA A 283 -10.97 12.16 -9.50
C ALA A 283 -12.22 11.52 -10.11
N SER A 284 -12.62 10.32 -9.65
CA SER A 284 -13.55 9.47 -10.37
C SER A 284 -14.81 9.07 -9.59
N VAL A 285 -14.79 9.18 -8.25
CA VAL A 285 -15.92 8.79 -7.38
C VAL A 285 -16.16 9.90 -6.35
N PRO A 286 -16.69 11.06 -6.79
CA PRO A 286 -16.81 12.25 -5.95
C PRO A 286 -17.72 12.03 -4.71
N GLU A 287 -18.61 11.04 -4.75
CA GLU A 287 -19.47 10.68 -3.63
C GLU A 287 -18.73 9.91 -2.52
N ALA A 288 -17.56 9.34 -2.80
CA ALA A 288 -16.72 8.71 -1.80
C ALA A 288 -16.07 9.76 -0.92
N LYS A 289 -16.38 9.71 0.38
CA LYS A 289 -15.87 10.69 1.35
C LYS A 289 -14.37 10.48 1.64
N PRO A 290 -13.49 11.48 1.39
CA PRO A 290 -12.06 11.37 1.70
C PRO A 290 -11.76 10.98 3.13
N SER A 291 -12.52 11.51 4.10
CA SER A 291 -12.37 11.16 5.50
C SER A 291 -12.60 9.68 5.79
N PHE A 292 -13.47 8.99 5.03
CA PHE A 292 -13.70 7.55 5.20
C PHE A 292 -12.45 6.74 4.82
N TYR A 293 -12.04 6.79 3.56
CA TYR A 293 -10.98 5.91 3.07
C TYR A 293 -9.59 6.31 3.58
N LEU A 294 -9.32 7.59 3.82
CA LEU A 294 -8.07 8.03 4.42
C LEU A 294 -7.97 7.59 5.89
N THR A 295 -9.04 7.72 6.67
CA THR A 295 -9.03 7.24 8.06
C THR A 295 -8.92 5.72 8.11
N LEU A 296 -9.60 4.99 7.20
CA LEU A 296 -9.51 3.53 7.14
C LEU A 296 -8.08 3.07 6.89
N SER A 297 -7.45 3.58 5.85
CA SER A 297 -6.10 3.17 5.46
C SER A 297 -5.02 3.70 6.40
N LEU A 298 -5.05 4.99 6.77
CA LEU A 298 -3.99 5.63 7.55
C LEU A 298 -4.13 5.42 9.06
N ALA A 299 -5.36 5.55 9.61
CA ALA A 299 -5.53 5.55 11.06
C ALA A 299 -5.87 4.17 11.65
N VAL A 300 -6.26 3.20 10.80
CA VAL A 300 -6.60 1.84 11.26
C VAL A 300 -5.68 0.80 10.61
N THR A 301 -5.74 0.66 9.28
CA THR A 301 -5.05 -0.43 8.58
C THR A 301 -3.52 -0.31 8.63
N PHE A 302 -2.98 0.87 8.39
CA PHE A 302 -1.52 1.08 8.39
C PHE A 302 -0.90 0.85 9.78
N PRO A 303 -1.41 1.46 10.88
CA PRO A 303 -0.90 1.19 12.22
C PRO A 303 -1.04 -0.28 12.63
N PHE A 304 -2.17 -0.93 12.27
CA PHE A 304 -2.35 -2.35 12.49
C PHE A 304 -1.25 -3.17 11.80
N ASN A 305 -1.01 -2.94 10.52
CA ASN A 305 0.03 -3.68 9.79
C ASN A 305 1.43 -3.40 10.36
N LEU A 306 1.76 -2.15 10.68
CA LEU A 306 3.08 -1.78 11.18
C LEU A 306 3.37 -2.39 12.57
N LEU A 307 2.38 -2.37 13.47
CA LEU A 307 2.54 -2.76 14.87
C LEU A 307 2.22 -4.24 15.13
N ILE A 308 1.32 -4.83 14.36
CA ILE A 308 0.81 -6.19 14.62
C ILE A 308 1.01 -7.07 13.38
N GLY A 309 0.55 -6.64 12.21
CA GLY A 309 0.51 -7.45 10.99
C GLY A 309 1.90 -7.94 10.57
N ILE A 310 2.85 -7.03 10.31
CA ILE A 310 4.21 -7.39 9.88
C ILE A 310 4.89 -8.31 10.88
N PRO A 311 4.93 -8.00 12.20
CA PRO A 311 5.47 -8.93 13.19
C PRO A 311 4.80 -10.30 13.20
N LEU A 312 3.47 -10.34 13.03
CA LEU A 312 2.70 -11.59 12.97
C LEU A 312 3.06 -12.40 11.72
N TYR A 313 3.14 -11.76 10.54
CA TYR A 313 3.47 -12.44 9.28
C TYR A 313 4.88 -13.02 9.33
N ILE A 314 5.84 -12.29 9.87
CA ILE A 314 7.21 -12.79 10.10
C ILE A 314 7.15 -14.03 11.01
N THR A 315 6.46 -13.95 12.16
CA THR A 315 6.41 -15.05 13.14
C THR A 315 5.70 -16.30 12.60
N ILE A 316 4.74 -16.15 11.68
CA ILE A 316 4.01 -17.30 11.11
C ILE A 316 4.84 -18.02 10.05
N VAL A 317 5.66 -17.29 9.29
CA VAL A 317 6.42 -17.85 8.15
C VAL A 317 7.77 -18.39 8.59
N THR A 318 8.44 -17.75 9.58
CA THR A 318 9.71 -18.18 10.17
C THR A 318 9.50 -19.08 11.40
#